data_52edf8c37fe0612a76e775e2fa7ecca5
#
_entry.id   52edf8c37fe0612a76e775e2fa7ecca5
#
_cell.length_a   1.000
_cell.length_b   1.000
_cell.length_c   1.000
_cell.angle_alpha   90.00
_cell.angle_beta   90.00
_cell.angle_gamma   90.00
#
_symmetry.space_group_name_H-M   'P 1'
#
loop_
_entity.id
_entity.type
_entity.pdbx_description
1 polymer ?
#
loop_
_entity_poly.entity_id
_entity_poly.type
_entity_poly.pdbx_seq_one_letter_code
_entity_poly.pdbx_strand_id
1 'polypeptide(L)'
;CHKMGAISDEQANFIMHSSNIGQRNIKPSERAQGFKVLADKLVEWRKEDPALKGVNTKTYLAEHFGVSERTAQVLLNIARNLSKEGNDLLDAGSITQTQAEALSKLPSVKQDAVVNAMREENLTPDEITTLIEATKKAETETQPVSEITRTIKAEPQNKEAKPAKDINGYLKSARNALRKAESAGGEADFKLIGEIKASIRNIEKSLE
;
A
#
# COMPACT_ATOMS: atom_id res chain seq x y z
N CYS A 1 29.30 -20.63 1.82
CA CYS A 1 28.47 -20.81 3.03
C CYS A 1 29.21 -20.22 4.22
N HIS A 2 28.77 -19.08 4.76
CA HIS A 2 29.23 -18.63 6.07
C HIS A 2 28.54 -19.52 7.15
N LYS A 3 29.35 -20.26 7.91
CA LYS A 3 28.87 -20.91 9.14
C LYS A 3 28.62 -19.79 10.16
N MET A 4 27.36 -19.50 10.44
CA MET A 4 27.01 -18.68 11.59
C MET A 4 27.29 -19.48 12.84
N GLY A 5 27.91 -18.84 13.87
CA GLY A 5 28.07 -19.46 15.17
C GLY A 5 26.72 -19.87 15.79
N ALA A 6 26.72 -20.41 16.99
CA ALA A 6 25.47 -20.72 17.70
C ALA A 6 24.63 -19.45 17.84
N ILE A 7 23.47 -19.44 17.21
CA ILE A 7 22.49 -18.35 17.27
C ILE A 7 21.31 -18.82 18.11
N SER A 8 20.66 -17.91 18.84
CA SER A 8 19.44 -18.24 19.56
C SER A 8 18.29 -18.56 18.58
N ASP A 9 17.28 -19.31 19.04
CA ASP A 9 16.08 -19.58 18.24
C ASP A 9 15.38 -18.29 17.77
N GLU A 10 15.44 -17.24 18.56
CA GLU A 10 14.93 -15.92 18.20
C GLU A 10 15.71 -15.29 17.05
N GLN A 11 17.05 -15.36 17.09
CA GLN A 11 17.90 -14.86 16.00
C GLN A 11 17.69 -15.71 14.74
N ALA A 12 17.53 -17.03 14.87
CA ALA A 12 17.24 -17.92 13.75
C ALA A 12 15.91 -17.57 13.09
N ASN A 13 14.85 -17.38 13.88
CA ASN A 13 13.54 -16.96 13.39
C ASN A 13 13.58 -15.59 12.71
N PHE A 14 14.31 -14.62 13.28
CA PHE A 14 14.49 -13.31 12.67
C PHE A 14 15.18 -13.39 11.31
N ILE A 15 16.28 -14.13 11.20
CA ILE A 15 17.02 -14.33 9.95
C ILE A 15 16.14 -15.04 8.92
N MET A 16 15.38 -16.06 9.33
CA MET A 16 14.45 -16.77 8.45
C MET A 16 13.38 -15.83 7.89
N HIS A 17 12.73 -15.05 8.73
CA HIS A 17 11.71 -14.09 8.28
C HIS A 17 12.30 -12.99 7.37
N SER A 18 13.45 -12.44 7.73
CA SER A 18 14.13 -11.40 6.93
C SER A 18 14.56 -11.95 5.56
N SER A 19 15.09 -13.17 5.51
CA SER A 19 15.50 -13.81 4.26
C SER A 19 14.31 -14.14 3.36
N ASN A 20 13.20 -14.57 3.93
CA ASN A 20 11.99 -14.94 3.19
C ASN A 20 11.31 -13.73 2.55
N ILE A 21 11.34 -12.56 3.18
CA ILE A 21 10.68 -11.34 2.66
C ILE A 21 11.27 -10.90 1.32
N GLY A 22 12.53 -11.21 1.04
CA GLY A 22 13.20 -10.96 -0.23
C GLY A 22 12.84 -11.95 -1.35
N GLN A 23 12.16 -13.05 -1.07
CA GLN A 23 11.80 -14.05 -2.07
C GLN A 23 10.60 -13.61 -2.90
N ARG A 24 10.64 -13.93 -4.22
CA ARG A 24 9.60 -13.50 -5.17
C ARG A 24 8.23 -14.15 -4.97
N ASN A 25 8.15 -15.29 -4.27
CA ASN A 25 6.95 -16.11 -4.14
C ASN A 25 6.35 -16.11 -2.74
N ILE A 26 6.70 -15.13 -1.91
CA ILE A 26 6.10 -14.99 -0.58
C ILE A 26 4.68 -14.42 -0.69
N LYS A 27 3.74 -14.97 0.07
CA LYS A 27 2.37 -14.46 0.14
C LYS A 27 2.34 -13.03 0.69
N PRO A 28 1.43 -12.18 0.21
CA PRO A 28 1.30 -10.80 0.70
C PRO A 28 1.10 -10.70 2.22
N SER A 29 0.29 -11.61 2.80
CA SER A 29 0.06 -11.66 4.26
C SER A 29 1.33 -12.03 5.03
N GLU A 30 2.11 -13.01 4.53
CA GLU A 30 3.38 -13.42 5.13
C GLU A 30 4.42 -12.29 5.07
N ARG A 31 4.44 -11.56 3.95
CA ARG A 31 5.29 -10.37 3.81
C ARG A 31 4.93 -9.32 4.86
N ALA A 32 3.64 -9.01 5.03
CA ALA A 32 3.19 -8.08 6.04
C ALA A 32 3.56 -8.55 7.46
N GLN A 33 3.38 -9.84 7.75
CA GLN A 33 3.76 -10.42 9.04
C GLN A 33 5.26 -10.30 9.34
N GLY A 34 6.13 -10.45 8.34
CA GLY A 34 7.57 -10.24 8.51
C GLY A 34 7.91 -8.82 8.94
N PHE A 35 7.22 -7.81 8.39
CA PHE A 35 7.37 -6.41 8.84
C PHE A 35 6.96 -6.22 10.30
N LYS A 36 5.88 -6.89 10.74
CA LYS A 36 5.44 -6.85 12.12
C LYS A 36 6.47 -7.49 13.06
N VAL A 37 6.98 -8.68 12.72
CA VAL A 37 8.00 -9.37 13.53
C VAL A 37 9.23 -8.49 13.74
N LEU A 38 9.73 -7.86 12.68
CA LEU A 38 10.88 -6.95 12.82
C LEU A 38 10.55 -5.69 13.61
N ALA A 39 9.35 -5.14 13.45
CA ALA A 39 8.92 -3.98 14.22
C ALA A 39 8.84 -4.30 15.72
N ASP A 40 8.32 -5.47 16.08
CA ASP A 40 8.19 -5.92 17.46
C ASP A 40 9.59 -6.17 18.07
N LYS A 41 10.50 -6.79 17.32
CA LYS A 41 11.90 -6.97 17.74
C LYS A 41 12.65 -5.64 17.91
N LEU A 42 12.41 -4.67 17.05
CA LEU A 42 12.99 -3.33 17.20
C LEU A 42 12.56 -2.66 18.52
N VAL A 43 11.33 -2.92 18.98
CA VAL A 43 10.87 -2.42 20.29
C VAL A 43 11.65 -3.06 21.44
N GLU A 44 11.98 -4.33 21.35
CA GLU A 44 12.80 -5.04 22.35
C GLU A 44 14.25 -4.53 22.33
N TRP A 45 14.88 -4.47 21.16
CA TRP A 45 16.25 -3.98 21.01
C TRP A 45 16.48 -2.55 21.48
N ARG A 46 15.48 -1.67 21.34
CA ARG A 46 15.55 -0.30 21.87
C ARG A 46 15.70 -0.24 23.40
N LYS A 47 15.32 -1.29 24.13
CA LYS A 47 15.50 -1.37 25.58
C LYS A 47 16.93 -1.69 25.95
N GLU A 48 17.62 -2.45 25.09
CA GLU A 48 18.95 -2.98 25.31
C GLU A 48 20.05 -2.09 24.70
N ASP A 49 19.78 -1.51 23.52
CA ASP A 49 20.73 -0.69 22.77
C ASP A 49 20.32 0.80 22.74
N PRO A 50 21.07 1.67 23.46
CA PRO A 50 20.83 3.11 23.43
C PRO A 50 20.92 3.76 22.06
N ALA A 51 21.69 3.18 21.11
CA ALA A 51 21.82 3.70 19.75
C ALA A 51 20.52 3.59 18.94
N LEU A 52 19.64 2.66 19.32
CA LEU A 52 18.33 2.48 18.70
C LEU A 52 17.24 3.34 19.32
N LYS A 53 17.53 4.06 20.41
CA LYS A 53 16.58 4.99 21.03
C LYS A 53 16.29 6.13 20.06
N GLY A 54 15.00 6.35 19.75
CA GLY A 54 14.58 7.41 18.84
C GLY A 54 14.55 7.03 17.34
N VAL A 55 15.09 5.89 16.96
CA VAL A 55 14.99 5.39 15.58
C VAL A 55 13.51 5.20 15.21
N ASN A 56 13.08 5.81 14.10
CA ASN A 56 11.71 5.65 13.62
C ASN A 56 11.50 4.24 13.05
N THR A 57 10.50 3.52 13.55
CA THR A 57 10.22 2.14 13.11
C THR A 57 9.96 2.03 11.61
N LYS A 58 9.25 3.00 11.01
CA LYS A 58 8.95 2.98 9.57
C LYS A 58 10.22 3.16 8.74
N THR A 59 11.07 4.09 9.13
CA THR A 59 12.35 4.38 8.47
C THR A 59 13.26 3.15 8.56
N TYR A 60 13.40 2.57 9.74
CA TYR A 60 14.20 1.37 9.95
C TYR A 60 13.75 0.20 9.08
N LEU A 61 12.43 -0.06 9.03
CA LEU A 61 11.87 -1.12 8.20
C LEU A 61 12.03 -0.84 6.70
N ALA A 62 11.85 0.43 6.31
CA ALA A 62 12.01 0.85 4.93
C ALA A 62 13.43 0.61 4.42
N GLU A 63 14.42 1.01 5.20
CA GLU A 63 15.85 0.80 4.90
C GLU A 63 16.21 -0.69 4.89
N HIS A 64 15.77 -1.44 5.91
CA HIS A 64 16.08 -2.86 6.04
C HIS A 64 15.52 -3.71 4.90
N PHE A 65 14.31 -3.41 4.44
CA PHE A 65 13.65 -4.17 3.37
C PHE A 65 13.73 -3.52 1.98
N GLY A 66 14.41 -2.40 1.84
CA GLY A 66 14.55 -1.70 0.56
C GLY A 66 13.23 -1.21 -0.03
N VAL A 67 12.30 -0.76 0.82
CA VAL A 67 10.99 -0.24 0.41
C VAL A 67 10.80 1.20 0.86
N SER A 68 9.75 1.87 0.38
CA SER A 68 9.40 3.19 0.90
C SER A 68 8.82 3.11 2.32
N GLU A 69 8.97 4.18 3.13
CA GLU A 69 8.35 4.29 4.46
C GLU A 69 6.82 4.12 4.40
N ARG A 70 6.20 4.62 3.31
CA ARG A 70 4.76 4.42 3.09
C ARG A 70 4.43 2.94 2.92
N THR A 71 5.21 2.21 2.13
CA THR A 71 5.02 0.77 1.95
C THR A 71 5.19 0.01 3.27
N ALA A 72 6.23 0.36 4.05
CA ALA A 72 6.46 -0.22 5.37
C ALA A 72 5.26 0.03 6.30
N GLN A 73 4.72 1.25 6.31
CA GLN A 73 3.55 1.59 7.12
C GLN A 73 2.29 0.82 6.70
N VAL A 74 2.06 0.70 5.38
CA VAL A 74 0.92 -0.07 4.83
C VAL A 74 1.00 -1.54 5.26
N LEU A 75 2.16 -2.17 5.10
CA LEU A 75 2.37 -3.56 5.49
C LEU A 75 2.21 -3.78 7.00
N LEU A 76 2.69 -2.85 7.82
CA LEU A 76 2.47 -2.89 9.28
C LEU A 76 0.99 -2.78 9.65
N ASN A 77 0.24 -1.89 9.00
CA ASN A 77 -1.19 -1.73 9.25
C ASN A 77 -1.94 -3.02 8.89
N ILE A 78 -1.64 -3.62 7.74
CA ILE A 78 -2.21 -4.90 7.31
C ILE A 78 -1.90 -5.98 8.35
N ALA A 79 -0.64 -6.15 8.72
CA ALA A 79 -0.21 -7.20 9.65
C ALA A 79 -0.81 -7.08 11.06
N ARG A 80 -1.12 -5.86 11.51
CA ARG A 80 -1.64 -5.60 12.85
C ARG A 80 -3.16 -5.66 12.94
N ASN A 81 -3.83 -5.22 11.90
CA ASN A 81 -5.24 -4.87 12.00
C ASN A 81 -6.15 -5.62 11.01
N LEU A 82 -5.59 -6.25 9.96
CA LEU A 82 -6.42 -6.98 9.01
C LEU A 82 -6.87 -8.31 9.60
N SER A 83 -8.16 -8.62 9.47
CA SER A 83 -8.72 -9.90 9.90
C SER A 83 -8.09 -11.08 9.16
N LYS A 84 -8.24 -12.29 9.70
CA LYS A 84 -7.74 -13.50 9.05
C LYS A 84 -8.37 -13.68 7.67
N GLU A 85 -9.67 -13.51 7.60
CA GLU A 85 -10.46 -13.61 6.37
C GLU A 85 -10.04 -12.56 5.33
N GLY A 86 -9.71 -11.34 5.78
CA GLY A 86 -9.14 -10.29 4.93
C GLY A 86 -7.76 -10.66 4.39
N ASN A 87 -6.90 -11.30 5.20
CA ASN A 87 -5.62 -11.83 4.75
C ASN A 87 -5.78 -12.95 3.70
N ASP A 88 -6.76 -13.84 3.88
CA ASP A 88 -7.06 -14.90 2.91
C ASP A 88 -7.47 -14.31 1.55
N LEU A 89 -8.29 -13.24 1.54
CA LEU A 89 -8.66 -12.53 0.32
C LEU A 89 -7.47 -11.82 -0.35
N LEU A 90 -6.58 -11.26 0.45
CA LEU A 90 -5.36 -10.62 -0.05
C LEU A 90 -4.42 -11.65 -0.68
N ASP A 91 -4.24 -12.81 -0.06
CA ASP A 91 -3.39 -13.89 -0.56
C ASP A 91 -3.97 -14.57 -1.79
N ALA A 92 -5.30 -14.62 -1.90
CA ALA A 92 -6.00 -15.10 -3.09
C ALA A 92 -5.98 -14.08 -4.26
N GLY A 93 -5.50 -12.84 -4.01
CA GLY A 93 -5.53 -11.77 -5.01
C GLY A 93 -6.94 -11.18 -5.25
N SER A 94 -7.91 -11.53 -4.43
CA SER A 94 -9.29 -11.02 -4.52
C SER A 94 -9.38 -9.55 -4.12
N ILE A 95 -8.46 -9.09 -3.29
CA ILE A 95 -8.29 -7.67 -2.95
C ILE A 95 -6.85 -7.23 -3.19
N THR A 96 -6.69 -5.96 -3.56
CA THR A 96 -5.38 -5.33 -3.69
C THR A 96 -4.81 -4.95 -2.34
N GLN A 97 -3.49 -4.72 -2.26
CA GLN A 97 -2.83 -4.24 -1.05
C GLN A 97 -3.43 -2.90 -0.54
N THR A 98 -3.87 -2.02 -1.45
CA THR A 98 -4.52 -0.75 -1.10
C THR A 98 -5.89 -0.98 -0.46
N GLN A 99 -6.68 -1.91 -0.98
CA GLN A 99 -7.97 -2.30 -0.41
C GLN A 99 -7.79 -2.99 0.94
N ALA A 100 -6.79 -3.87 1.07
CA ALA A 100 -6.44 -4.50 2.34
C ALA A 100 -6.02 -3.48 3.41
N GLU A 101 -5.23 -2.44 3.05
CA GLU A 101 -4.92 -1.32 3.94
C GLU A 101 -6.18 -0.54 4.34
N ALA A 102 -7.07 -0.26 3.41
CA ALA A 102 -8.31 0.45 3.70
C ALA A 102 -9.22 -0.37 4.63
N LEU A 103 -9.35 -1.67 4.36
CA LEU A 103 -10.10 -2.64 5.17
C LEU A 103 -9.51 -2.75 6.58
N SER A 104 -8.18 -2.82 6.72
CA SER A 104 -7.51 -2.91 8.02
C SER A 104 -7.74 -1.70 8.95
N LYS A 105 -8.23 -0.59 8.42
CA LYS A 105 -8.60 0.61 9.20
C LYS A 105 -10.02 0.57 9.76
N LEU A 106 -10.82 -0.41 9.35
CA LEU A 106 -12.16 -0.61 9.87
C LEU A 106 -12.12 -1.42 11.18
N PRO A 107 -13.07 -1.22 12.09
CA PRO A 107 -13.29 -2.11 13.22
C PRO A 107 -13.51 -3.56 12.76
N SER A 108 -13.11 -4.55 13.57
CA SER A 108 -13.19 -5.97 13.24
C SER A 108 -14.59 -6.38 12.73
N VAL A 109 -15.64 -5.99 13.44
CA VAL A 109 -17.05 -6.29 13.06
C VAL A 109 -17.37 -5.78 11.64
N LYS A 110 -16.90 -4.58 11.29
CA LYS A 110 -17.09 -4.00 9.94
C LYS A 110 -16.24 -4.70 8.90
N GLN A 111 -15.04 -5.15 9.24
CA GLN A 111 -14.22 -5.97 8.33
C GLN A 111 -14.93 -7.26 7.96
N ASP A 112 -15.44 -7.99 8.97
CA ASP A 112 -16.15 -9.26 8.76
C ASP A 112 -17.40 -9.08 7.89
N ALA A 113 -18.15 -8.01 8.12
CA ALA A 113 -19.34 -7.69 7.32
C ALA A 113 -18.98 -7.39 5.85
N VAL A 114 -17.92 -6.63 5.59
CA VAL A 114 -17.43 -6.34 4.23
C VAL A 114 -16.93 -7.61 3.55
N VAL A 115 -16.16 -8.44 4.26
CA VAL A 115 -15.65 -9.72 3.74
C VAL A 115 -16.78 -10.67 3.38
N ASN A 116 -17.81 -10.76 4.22
CA ASN A 116 -19.01 -11.59 3.94
C ASN A 116 -19.75 -11.09 2.70
N ALA A 117 -19.99 -9.78 2.60
CA ALA A 117 -20.61 -9.19 1.42
C ALA A 117 -19.80 -9.47 0.13
N MET A 118 -18.47 -9.45 0.21
CA MET A 118 -17.60 -9.78 -0.94
C MET A 118 -17.69 -11.26 -1.34
N ARG A 119 -17.94 -12.17 -0.37
CA ARG A 119 -18.07 -13.61 -0.63
C ARG A 119 -19.44 -13.96 -1.20
N GLU A 120 -20.50 -13.30 -0.74
CA GLU A 120 -21.88 -13.53 -1.16
C GLU A 120 -22.18 -12.93 -2.53
N GLU A 121 -21.48 -11.85 -2.87
CA GLU A 121 -21.73 -11.07 -4.06
C GLU A 121 -20.46 -10.91 -4.90
N ASN A 122 -20.54 -11.24 -6.19
CA ASN A 122 -19.43 -11.01 -7.13
C ASN A 122 -19.24 -9.50 -7.35
N LEU A 123 -18.44 -8.86 -6.49
CA LEU A 123 -18.14 -7.45 -6.57
C LEU A 123 -16.92 -7.19 -7.46
N THR A 124 -17.00 -6.18 -8.29
CA THR A 124 -15.85 -5.66 -9.04
C THR A 124 -14.87 -4.95 -8.10
N PRO A 125 -13.58 -4.81 -8.48
CA PRO A 125 -12.59 -4.11 -7.66
C PRO A 125 -12.99 -2.68 -7.27
N ASP A 126 -13.74 -1.99 -8.13
CA ASP A 126 -14.21 -0.63 -7.86
C ASP A 126 -15.38 -0.63 -6.86
N GLU A 127 -16.29 -1.62 -6.96
CA GLU A 127 -17.38 -1.80 -6.00
C GLU A 127 -16.84 -2.15 -4.62
N ILE A 128 -15.81 -2.99 -4.53
CA ILE A 128 -15.12 -3.30 -3.28
C ILE A 128 -14.55 -2.02 -2.65
N THR A 129 -13.90 -1.18 -3.43
CA THR A 129 -13.35 0.09 -2.93
C THR A 129 -14.46 1.00 -2.41
N THR A 130 -15.55 1.13 -3.18
CA THR A 130 -16.72 1.93 -2.80
C THR A 130 -17.38 1.40 -1.52
N LEU A 131 -17.51 0.06 -1.40
CA LEU A 131 -18.07 -0.59 -0.21
C LEU A 131 -17.24 -0.31 1.04
N ILE A 132 -15.91 -0.44 0.96
CA ILE A 132 -15.01 -0.14 2.08
C ILE A 132 -15.12 1.34 2.48
N GLU A 133 -15.15 2.26 1.51
CA GLU A 133 -15.27 3.70 1.77
C GLU A 133 -16.63 4.06 2.37
N ALA A 134 -17.72 3.50 1.86
CA ALA A 134 -19.06 3.71 2.38
C ALA A 134 -19.19 3.18 3.81
N THR A 135 -18.66 1.96 4.07
CA THR A 135 -18.64 1.35 5.40
C THR A 135 -17.80 2.17 6.40
N LYS A 136 -16.73 2.81 5.92
CA LYS A 136 -15.93 3.72 6.74
C LYS A 136 -16.67 5.00 7.11
N LYS A 137 -17.48 5.54 6.19
CA LYS A 137 -18.26 6.78 6.40
C LYS A 137 -19.51 6.56 7.24
N ALA A 138 -20.04 5.34 7.27
CA ALA A 138 -21.19 4.99 8.10
C ALA A 138 -20.80 5.12 9.58
N GLU A 139 -21.13 6.27 10.18
CA GLU A 139 -20.79 6.63 11.57
C GLU A 139 -21.52 5.78 12.60
N THR A 140 -22.58 5.09 12.23
CA THR A 140 -23.42 4.30 13.13
C THR A 140 -23.38 2.81 12.75
N GLU A 141 -23.31 1.93 13.74
CA GLU A 141 -23.45 0.47 13.61
C GLU A 141 -24.80 0.03 13.00
N THR A 142 -25.67 0.98 12.68
CA THR A 142 -27.08 0.78 12.36
C THR A 142 -27.39 0.54 10.87
N GLN A 143 -26.46 0.84 9.94
CA GLN A 143 -26.68 0.46 8.54
C GLN A 143 -26.00 -0.88 8.25
N PRO A 144 -26.77 -1.95 7.99
CA PRO A 144 -26.18 -3.23 7.64
C PRO A 144 -25.41 -3.11 6.31
N VAL A 145 -24.21 -3.65 6.27
CA VAL A 145 -23.33 -3.64 5.07
C VAL A 145 -24.05 -4.21 3.85
N SER A 146 -25.00 -5.15 4.06
CA SER A 146 -25.87 -5.71 3.02
C SER A 146 -26.75 -4.65 2.34
N GLU A 147 -27.17 -3.62 3.06
CA GLU A 147 -27.96 -2.52 2.50
C GLU A 147 -27.07 -1.56 1.68
N ILE A 148 -25.87 -1.30 2.18
CA ILE A 148 -24.83 -0.53 1.44
C ILE A 148 -24.49 -1.26 0.13
N THR A 149 -24.30 -2.57 0.16
CA THR A 149 -23.98 -3.38 -1.02
C THR A 149 -25.11 -3.33 -2.05
N ARG A 150 -26.37 -3.42 -1.61
CA ARG A 150 -27.53 -3.29 -2.50
C ARG A 150 -27.59 -1.93 -3.17
N THR A 151 -27.30 -0.86 -2.43
CA THR A 151 -27.29 0.51 -2.98
C THR A 151 -26.19 0.66 -4.05
N ILE A 152 -24.99 0.14 -3.80
CA ILE A 152 -23.87 0.18 -4.74
C ILE A 152 -24.20 -0.58 -6.05
N LYS A 153 -24.93 -1.70 -5.96
CA LYS A 153 -25.34 -2.46 -7.15
C LYS A 153 -26.55 -1.86 -7.87
N ALA A 154 -27.46 -1.19 -7.13
CA ALA A 154 -28.64 -0.57 -7.71
C ALA A 154 -28.33 0.77 -8.41
N GLU A 155 -27.27 1.46 -8.02
CA GLU A 155 -26.81 2.62 -8.74
C GLU A 155 -26.13 2.14 -10.04
N PRO A 156 -26.67 2.50 -11.23
CA PRO A 156 -25.93 2.27 -12.46
C PRO A 156 -24.58 2.96 -12.27
N GLN A 157 -23.50 2.23 -12.49
CA GLN A 157 -22.14 2.77 -12.41
C GLN A 157 -21.95 3.81 -13.52
N ASN A 158 -22.63 4.95 -13.35
CA ASN A 158 -22.25 6.15 -14.02
C ASN A 158 -20.96 6.61 -13.33
N LYS A 159 -19.85 5.92 -13.65
CA LYS A 159 -18.55 6.49 -13.47
C LYS A 159 -18.57 7.77 -14.29
N GLU A 160 -18.91 8.87 -13.67
CA GLU A 160 -18.23 10.10 -14.06
C GLU A 160 -16.76 9.74 -13.93
N ALA A 161 -16.19 9.37 -15.07
CA ALA A 161 -14.75 9.26 -15.22
C ALA A 161 -14.23 10.52 -14.53
N LYS A 162 -13.37 10.36 -13.48
CA LYS A 162 -12.65 11.52 -12.91
C LYS A 162 -12.30 12.36 -14.10
N PRO A 163 -12.74 13.63 -14.15
CA PRO A 163 -12.62 14.42 -15.37
C PRO A 163 -11.20 14.19 -15.86
N ALA A 164 -11.08 13.66 -17.06
CA ALA A 164 -9.78 13.34 -17.65
C ALA A 164 -8.95 14.57 -17.36
N LYS A 165 -7.80 14.42 -16.67
CA LYS A 165 -7.00 15.59 -16.30
C LYS A 165 -6.90 16.39 -17.58
N ASP A 166 -7.44 17.60 -17.57
CA ASP A 166 -7.34 18.54 -18.67
C ASP A 166 -5.91 18.43 -19.23
N ILE A 167 -5.75 18.48 -20.54
CA ILE A 167 -4.43 18.41 -21.20
C ILE A 167 -3.42 19.30 -20.46
N ASN A 168 -3.87 20.47 -20.00
CA ASN A 168 -3.09 21.38 -19.14
C ASN A 168 -2.64 20.74 -17.82
N GLY A 169 -3.47 19.89 -17.22
CA GLY A 169 -3.13 19.13 -16.01
C GLY A 169 -2.05 18.07 -16.26
N TYR A 170 -2.09 17.40 -17.42
CA TYR A 170 -1.03 16.47 -17.84
C TYR A 170 0.27 17.21 -18.17
N LEU A 171 0.22 18.32 -18.89
CA LEU A 171 1.39 19.14 -19.21
C LEU A 171 2.05 19.71 -17.96
N LYS A 172 1.26 20.18 -16.98
CA LYS A 172 1.77 20.63 -15.68
C LYS A 172 2.46 19.50 -14.89
N SER A 173 1.91 18.30 -14.92
CA SER A 173 2.50 17.13 -14.29
C SER A 173 3.82 16.72 -14.96
N ALA A 174 3.88 16.73 -16.29
CA ALA A 174 5.07 16.44 -17.07
C ALA A 174 6.19 17.47 -16.82
N ARG A 175 5.87 18.77 -16.77
CA ARG A 175 6.83 19.84 -16.41
C ARG A 175 7.41 19.65 -15.00
N ASN A 176 6.58 19.26 -14.04
CA ASN A 176 7.04 19.01 -12.68
C ASN A 176 7.95 17.77 -12.59
N ALA A 177 7.66 16.71 -13.35
CA ALA A 177 8.51 15.53 -13.45
C ALA A 177 9.88 15.86 -14.07
N LEU A 178 9.90 16.65 -15.15
CA LEU A 178 11.13 17.13 -15.78
C LEU A 178 11.99 17.98 -14.83
N ARG A 179 11.38 18.90 -14.07
CA ARG A 179 12.10 19.69 -13.07
C ARG A 179 12.73 18.82 -11.99
N LYS A 180 12.03 17.79 -11.53
CA LYS A 180 12.56 16.83 -10.56
C LYS A 180 13.74 16.04 -11.14
N ALA A 181 13.63 15.60 -12.39
CA ALA A 181 14.72 14.90 -13.08
C ALA A 181 15.98 15.79 -13.23
N GLU A 182 15.80 17.07 -13.58
CA GLU A 182 16.92 18.04 -13.67
C GLU A 182 17.58 18.31 -12.31
N SER A 183 16.80 18.35 -11.22
CA SER A 183 17.32 18.60 -9.87
C SER A 183 17.96 17.35 -9.22
N ALA A 184 17.69 16.17 -9.73
CA ALA A 184 18.18 14.91 -9.14
C ALA A 184 19.69 14.63 -9.41
N GLY A 185 20.37 15.39 -10.28
CA GLY A 185 21.83 15.39 -10.42
C GLY A 185 22.45 14.09 -10.92
N GLY A 186 21.68 13.18 -11.52
CA GLY A 186 22.18 11.97 -12.18
C GLY A 186 22.69 12.25 -13.59
N GLU A 187 23.29 11.23 -14.25
CA GLU A 187 23.59 11.24 -15.70
C GLU A 187 22.27 11.29 -16.49
N ALA A 188 21.56 12.41 -16.39
CA ALA A 188 20.37 12.63 -17.17
C ALA A 188 20.80 12.95 -18.60
N ASP A 189 20.18 12.30 -19.57
CA ASP A 189 20.33 12.66 -20.97
C ASP A 189 19.68 14.04 -21.18
N PHE A 190 20.49 15.10 -21.02
CA PHE A 190 20.05 16.48 -21.16
C PHE A 190 19.48 16.76 -22.57
N LYS A 191 19.89 16.01 -23.60
CA LYS A 191 19.36 16.10 -24.94
C LYS A 191 17.91 15.63 -24.96
N LEU A 192 17.62 14.47 -24.39
CA LEU A 192 16.27 13.92 -24.27
C LEU A 192 15.34 14.84 -23.45
N ILE A 193 15.84 15.41 -22.36
CA ILE A 193 15.09 16.38 -21.56
C ILE A 193 14.76 17.62 -22.40
N GLY A 194 15.71 18.09 -23.22
CA GLY A 194 15.51 19.21 -24.14
C GLY A 194 14.43 18.93 -25.20
N GLU A 195 14.43 17.75 -25.79
CA GLU A 195 13.45 17.31 -26.80
C GLU A 195 12.03 17.20 -26.18
N ILE A 196 11.90 16.64 -24.98
CA ILE A 196 10.62 16.55 -24.27
C ILE A 196 10.08 17.95 -23.93
N LYS A 197 10.94 18.88 -23.49
CA LYS A 197 10.53 20.27 -23.22
C LYS A 197 10.06 20.98 -24.48
N ALA A 198 10.71 20.75 -25.62
CA ALA A 198 10.30 21.32 -26.91
C ALA A 198 8.94 20.76 -27.33
N SER A 199 8.71 19.47 -27.18
CA SER A 199 7.44 18.80 -27.49
C SER A 199 6.29 19.34 -26.63
N ILE A 200 6.52 19.52 -25.32
CA ILE A 200 5.51 20.10 -24.42
C ILE A 200 5.14 21.52 -24.86
N ARG A 201 6.10 22.37 -25.21
CA ARG A 201 5.83 23.74 -25.70
C ARG A 201 5.05 23.75 -27.02
N ASN A 202 5.34 22.81 -27.93
CA ASN A 202 4.61 22.72 -29.20
C ASN A 202 3.15 22.31 -28.97
N ILE A 203 2.88 21.39 -28.01
CA ILE A 203 1.51 21.02 -27.64
C ILE A 203 0.78 22.22 -27.01
N GLU A 204 1.43 22.95 -26.11
CA GLU A 204 0.85 24.15 -25.49
C GLU A 204 0.44 25.20 -26.54
N LYS A 205 1.31 25.48 -27.53
CA LYS A 205 1.02 26.41 -28.61
C LYS A 205 -0.11 25.96 -29.55
N SER A 206 -0.34 24.66 -29.64
CA SER A 206 -1.45 24.14 -30.48
C SER A 206 -2.80 24.17 -29.77
N LEU A 207 -2.82 24.54 -28.49
CA LEU A 207 -4.03 24.64 -27.66
C LEU A 207 -4.45 26.11 -27.41
N GLU A 208 -3.62 27.11 -27.83
CA GLU A 208 -3.93 28.53 -27.87
C GLU A 208 -4.64 28.88 -29.20
#